data_2c8727d2493c0c1b050d47ffc7eab368
#
_entry.id   2c8727d2493c0c1b050d47ffc7eab368
#
_cell.length_a   1.000
_cell.length_b   1.000
_cell.length_c   1.000
_cell.angle_alpha   90.00
_cell.angle_beta   90.00
_cell.angle_gamma   90.00
#
_symmetry.space_group_name_H-M   'P 1'
#
loop_
_entity.id
_entity.type
_entity.pdbx_description
1 polymer ?
#
loop_
_entity_poly.entity_id
_entity_poly.type
_entity_poly.pdbx_seq_one_letter_code
_entity_poly.pdbx_strand_id
1 'polypeptide(L)'
;EAAIDLCKMAGLYPAGALMEIMNEDGSMARLPELRKMADEFNLKLISIRDMIAYRLKQESIVEEGVEVDMPTEHGHFRLIPFRQKSNGLEHVALFRGTWEQDEPILVRVHSSCATGDIFGSKRCDCGEQLHKAMEMINKAGKGVVVYLNQEGRGIGLMEKMKAYKLQEDGLDTVDANICLGHLADERDYGVGAQILRELGVHKMRLMTNNPVKRGWRLMDWRLQRLFLLKQPRISTMNVTCVQRRNAWGIHYILISNLLFCFLISKKIA
;
A
#
# COMPACT_ATOMS: atom_id res chain seq x y z
N GLU A 1 11.76 -1.56 -17.45
CA GLU A 1 10.32 -1.21 -17.28
C GLU A 1 10.09 0.28 -17.51
N ALA A 2 10.69 1.19 -16.75
CA ALA A 2 10.45 2.64 -16.83
C ALA A 2 10.63 3.24 -18.24
N ALA A 3 11.63 2.79 -19.00
CA ALA A 3 11.84 3.26 -20.37
C ALA A 3 10.68 2.89 -21.30
N ILE A 4 10.20 1.66 -21.19
CA ILE A 4 9.05 1.17 -21.96
C ILE A 4 7.79 1.92 -21.57
N ASP A 5 7.60 2.17 -20.28
CA ASP A 5 6.45 2.91 -19.77
C ASP A 5 6.44 4.37 -20.25
N LEU A 6 7.60 5.03 -20.27
CA LEU A 6 7.73 6.38 -20.83
C LEU A 6 7.42 6.42 -22.32
N CYS A 7 7.90 5.43 -23.09
CA CYS A 7 7.57 5.33 -24.51
C CYS A 7 6.06 5.16 -24.73
N LYS A 8 5.42 4.28 -23.97
CA LYS A 8 3.96 4.09 -24.02
C LYS A 8 3.19 5.36 -23.67
N MET A 9 3.56 6.04 -22.56
CA MET A 9 2.93 7.30 -22.16
C MET A 9 3.11 8.41 -23.20
N ALA A 10 4.21 8.38 -23.94
CA ALA A 10 4.45 9.32 -25.03
C ALA A 10 3.78 8.93 -26.36
N GLY A 11 3.03 7.82 -26.42
CA GLY A 11 2.42 7.30 -27.65
C GLY A 11 3.45 6.77 -28.67
N LEU A 12 4.64 6.39 -28.18
CA LEU A 12 5.74 5.87 -29.02
C LEU A 12 5.78 4.33 -28.96
N TYR A 13 6.54 3.74 -29.90
CA TYR A 13 6.81 2.31 -29.87
C TYR A 13 7.49 1.93 -28.55
N PRO A 14 7.07 0.85 -27.85
CA PRO A 14 7.52 0.51 -26.51
C PRO A 14 8.94 -0.08 -26.49
N ALA A 15 9.92 0.67 -26.95
CA ALA A 15 11.33 0.35 -26.91
C ALA A 15 12.15 1.60 -26.59
N GLY A 16 13.17 1.45 -25.74
CA GLY A 16 14.04 2.56 -25.33
C GLY A 16 15.46 2.06 -25.01
N ALA A 17 16.44 2.88 -25.34
CA ALA A 17 17.82 2.65 -24.92
C ALA A 17 18.03 3.24 -23.53
N LEU A 18 18.72 2.48 -22.68
CA LEU A 18 19.11 2.89 -21.33
C LEU A 18 20.64 3.02 -21.30
N MET A 19 21.12 4.08 -20.69
CA MET A 19 22.53 4.31 -20.43
C MET A 19 22.71 4.83 -19.01
N GLU A 20 23.72 4.31 -18.33
CA GLU A 20 24.12 4.82 -17.02
C GLU A 20 25.11 5.99 -17.23
N ILE A 21 24.95 7.04 -16.41
CA ILE A 21 25.81 8.22 -16.46
C ILE A 21 26.89 8.08 -15.39
N MET A 22 28.15 8.09 -15.83
CA MET A 22 29.33 8.05 -14.98
C MET A 22 29.97 9.43 -14.89
N ASN A 23 30.62 9.71 -13.77
CA ASN A 23 31.51 10.82 -13.59
C ASN A 23 32.85 10.57 -14.32
N GLU A 24 33.67 11.60 -14.48
CA GLU A 24 34.99 11.50 -15.12
C GLU A 24 35.94 10.53 -14.39
N ASP A 25 35.78 10.33 -13.10
CA ASP A 25 36.54 9.38 -12.26
C ASP A 25 36.06 7.94 -12.38
N GLY A 26 35.04 7.64 -13.21
CA GLY A 26 34.43 6.34 -13.40
C GLY A 26 33.41 5.93 -12.34
N SER A 27 33.14 6.79 -11.35
CA SER A 27 32.06 6.56 -10.38
C SER A 27 30.69 6.85 -11.00
N MET A 28 29.63 6.22 -10.48
CA MET A 28 28.26 6.49 -10.93
C MET A 28 27.80 7.88 -10.48
N ALA A 29 27.39 8.72 -11.45
CA ALA A 29 26.83 10.04 -11.16
C ALA A 29 25.57 9.91 -10.26
N ARG A 30 25.45 10.81 -9.29
CA ARG A 30 24.34 10.87 -8.34
C ARG A 30 23.50 12.12 -8.61
N LEU A 31 22.44 12.30 -7.84
CA LEU A 31 21.47 13.39 -8.07
C LEU A 31 22.10 14.78 -8.22
N PRO A 32 23.11 15.21 -7.42
CA PRO A 32 23.71 16.52 -7.58
C PRO A 32 24.41 16.72 -8.93
N GLU A 33 25.18 15.72 -9.39
CA GLU A 33 25.89 15.72 -10.67
C GLU A 33 24.91 15.65 -11.84
N LEU A 34 23.92 14.73 -11.74
CA LEU A 34 22.87 14.58 -12.75
C LEU A 34 22.02 15.84 -12.92
N ARG A 35 21.78 16.60 -11.83
CA ARG A 35 21.05 17.86 -11.91
C ARG A 35 21.84 18.92 -12.68
N LYS A 36 23.16 19.06 -12.41
CA LYS A 36 24.03 19.97 -13.15
C LYS A 36 24.06 19.65 -14.64
N MET A 37 24.23 18.37 -14.97
CA MET A 37 24.22 17.90 -16.36
C MET A 37 22.86 18.16 -17.04
N ALA A 38 21.76 17.89 -16.34
CA ALA A 38 20.42 18.13 -16.87
C ALA A 38 20.20 19.63 -17.18
N ASP A 39 20.67 20.52 -16.31
CA ASP A 39 20.57 21.97 -16.50
C ASP A 39 21.47 22.40 -17.65
N GLU A 40 22.71 21.91 -17.72
CA GLU A 40 23.70 22.26 -18.78
C GLU A 40 23.22 21.83 -20.17
N PHE A 41 22.71 20.62 -20.31
CA PHE A 41 22.26 20.05 -21.59
C PHE A 41 20.75 20.21 -21.84
N ASN A 42 20.04 20.94 -21.00
CA ASN A 42 18.59 21.12 -21.07
C ASN A 42 17.83 19.80 -21.16
N LEU A 43 18.23 18.81 -20.34
CA LEU A 43 17.62 17.49 -20.28
C LEU A 43 16.46 17.44 -19.27
N LYS A 44 15.51 16.57 -19.52
CA LYS A 44 14.42 16.33 -18.57
C LYS A 44 14.89 15.36 -17.47
N LEU A 45 14.78 15.79 -16.22
CA LEU A 45 15.09 14.99 -15.05
C LEU A 45 13.79 14.58 -14.38
N ILE A 46 13.53 13.27 -14.29
CA ILE A 46 12.36 12.71 -13.64
C ILE A 46 12.78 11.62 -12.65
N SER A 47 11.95 11.36 -11.65
CA SER A 47 12.16 10.25 -10.74
C SER A 47 11.18 9.10 -11.02
N ILE A 48 11.61 7.85 -10.75
CA ILE A 48 10.72 6.68 -10.82
C ILE A 48 9.52 6.86 -9.90
N ARG A 49 9.71 7.45 -8.73
CA ARG A 49 8.63 7.73 -7.77
C ARG A 49 7.56 8.65 -8.38
N ASP A 50 7.97 9.71 -9.07
CA ASP A 50 7.02 10.66 -9.66
C ASP A 50 6.32 10.04 -10.87
N MET A 51 7.02 9.18 -11.63
CA MET A 51 6.43 8.42 -12.72
C MET A 51 5.38 7.42 -12.21
N ILE A 52 5.66 6.68 -11.13
CA ILE A 52 4.69 5.80 -10.48
C ILE A 52 3.48 6.60 -10.02
N ALA A 53 3.69 7.75 -9.35
CA ALA A 53 2.61 8.61 -8.87
C ALA A 53 1.76 9.15 -10.04
N TYR A 54 2.39 9.50 -11.16
CA TYR A 54 1.69 9.92 -12.38
C TYR A 54 0.84 8.79 -12.96
N ARG A 55 1.40 7.59 -13.13
CA ARG A 55 0.67 6.43 -13.66
C ARG A 55 -0.51 6.04 -12.78
N LEU A 56 -0.32 6.01 -11.46
CA LEU A 56 -1.40 5.74 -10.51
C LEU A 56 -2.56 6.76 -10.59
N LYS A 57 -2.30 7.97 -11.10
CA LYS A 57 -3.35 8.98 -11.35
C LYS A 57 -4.07 8.77 -12.68
N GLN A 58 -3.40 8.23 -13.69
CA GLN A 58 -3.94 8.11 -15.05
C GLN A 58 -4.51 6.72 -15.35
N GLU A 59 -3.96 5.68 -14.73
CA GLU A 59 -4.29 4.30 -15.03
C GLU A 59 -4.95 3.63 -13.82
N SER A 60 -5.96 2.81 -14.06
CA SER A 60 -6.47 1.89 -13.05
C SER A 60 -5.66 0.59 -13.07
N ILE A 61 -5.03 0.27 -11.94
CA ILE A 61 -4.29 -0.99 -11.74
C ILE A 61 -5.19 -2.14 -11.29
N VAL A 62 -6.48 -1.86 -11.12
CA VAL A 62 -7.49 -2.84 -10.75
C VAL A 62 -8.59 -2.93 -11.80
N GLU A 63 -9.24 -4.06 -11.86
CA GLU A 63 -10.44 -4.34 -12.63
C GLU A 63 -11.59 -4.51 -11.63
N GLU A 64 -12.66 -3.75 -11.82
CA GLU A 64 -13.84 -3.79 -10.98
C GLU A 64 -14.76 -4.94 -11.40
N GLY A 65 -15.26 -5.69 -10.42
CA GLY A 65 -16.24 -6.75 -10.61
C GLY A 65 -17.68 -6.29 -10.41
N VAL A 66 -18.58 -7.25 -10.23
CA VAL A 66 -20.01 -6.99 -10.06
C VAL A 66 -20.33 -6.62 -8.60
N GLU A 67 -21.10 -5.56 -8.43
CA GLU A 67 -21.65 -5.17 -7.12
C GLU A 67 -22.76 -6.13 -6.69
N VAL A 68 -22.74 -6.56 -5.43
CA VAL A 68 -23.77 -7.41 -4.83
C VAL A 68 -24.15 -6.93 -3.43
N ASP A 69 -25.37 -7.24 -3.03
CA ASP A 69 -25.81 -7.08 -1.65
C ASP A 69 -25.15 -8.11 -0.75
N MET A 70 -24.68 -7.66 0.42
CA MET A 70 -23.98 -8.47 1.39
C MET A 70 -24.53 -8.23 2.82
N PRO A 71 -25.59 -8.92 3.22
CA PRO A 71 -26.04 -8.92 4.60
C PRO A 71 -25.01 -9.68 5.47
N THR A 72 -24.63 -9.06 6.59
CA THR A 72 -23.66 -9.63 7.54
C THR A 72 -24.17 -9.47 8.98
N GLU A 73 -23.59 -10.22 9.93
CA GLU A 73 -23.86 -10.05 11.37
C GLU A 73 -23.55 -8.63 11.87
N HIS A 74 -22.65 -7.89 11.19
CA HIS A 74 -22.23 -6.54 11.56
C HIS A 74 -23.01 -5.43 10.83
N GLY A 75 -23.99 -5.81 10.01
CA GLY A 75 -24.84 -4.88 9.25
C GLY A 75 -24.99 -5.27 7.79
N HIS A 76 -25.79 -4.48 7.08
CA HIS A 76 -26.04 -4.66 5.65
C HIS A 76 -25.06 -3.80 4.85
N PHE A 77 -24.26 -4.42 4.00
CA PHE A 77 -23.27 -3.80 3.13
C PHE A 77 -23.57 -4.11 1.67
N ARG A 78 -22.90 -3.40 0.77
CA ARG A 78 -22.69 -3.79 -0.61
C ARG A 78 -21.24 -4.24 -0.78
N LEU A 79 -20.98 -5.17 -1.68
CA LEU A 79 -19.68 -5.75 -1.91
C LEU A 79 -19.34 -5.66 -3.39
N ILE A 80 -18.13 -5.16 -3.69
CA ILE A 80 -17.54 -5.21 -5.04
C ILE A 80 -16.18 -5.91 -4.94
N PRO A 81 -15.92 -6.98 -5.72
CA PRO A 81 -14.59 -7.55 -5.87
C PRO A 81 -13.77 -6.72 -6.86
N PHE A 82 -12.46 -6.65 -6.64
CA PHE A 82 -11.49 -6.00 -7.50
C PHE A 82 -10.35 -6.95 -7.80
N ARG A 83 -10.00 -7.11 -9.07
CA ARG A 83 -8.83 -7.90 -9.49
C ARG A 83 -7.65 -6.99 -9.78
N GLN A 84 -6.50 -7.23 -9.14
CA GLN A 84 -5.26 -6.53 -9.44
C GLN A 84 -4.68 -7.04 -10.77
N LYS A 85 -4.51 -6.13 -11.76
CA LYS A 85 -4.09 -6.48 -13.12
C LYS A 85 -2.67 -7.04 -13.21
N SER A 86 -1.80 -6.70 -12.28
CA SER A 86 -0.38 -7.09 -12.31
C SER A 86 -0.12 -8.54 -11.88
N ASN A 87 -0.93 -9.09 -10.96
CA ASN A 87 -0.71 -10.41 -10.35
C ASN A 87 -1.97 -11.28 -10.26
N GLY A 88 -3.13 -10.75 -10.68
CA GLY A 88 -4.41 -11.46 -10.65
C GLY A 88 -5.02 -11.63 -9.26
N LEU A 89 -4.45 -11.07 -8.21
CA LEU A 89 -5.02 -11.15 -6.87
C LEU A 89 -6.37 -10.44 -6.80
N GLU A 90 -7.30 -11.06 -6.10
CA GLU A 90 -8.64 -10.52 -5.89
C GLU A 90 -8.75 -9.89 -4.50
N HIS A 91 -9.24 -8.66 -4.46
CA HIS A 91 -9.49 -7.86 -3.28
C HIS A 91 -10.97 -7.54 -3.20
N VAL A 92 -11.44 -7.12 -2.04
CA VAL A 92 -12.86 -6.84 -1.83
C VAL A 92 -13.04 -5.48 -1.20
N ALA A 93 -14.02 -4.72 -1.68
CA ALA A 93 -14.55 -3.57 -0.98
C ALA A 93 -15.96 -3.88 -0.44
N LEU A 94 -16.12 -3.79 0.89
CA LEU A 94 -17.45 -3.76 1.53
C LEU A 94 -17.75 -2.32 1.88
N PHE A 95 -18.91 -1.80 1.47
CA PHE A 95 -19.27 -0.42 1.71
C PHE A 95 -20.75 -0.27 2.00
N ARG A 96 -21.08 0.84 2.68
CA ARG A 96 -22.44 1.22 3.03
C ARG A 96 -22.68 2.69 2.77
N GLY A 97 -23.88 3.02 2.33
CA GLY A 97 -24.28 4.39 2.02
C GLY A 97 -23.73 4.91 0.70
N THR A 98 -23.95 6.19 0.48
CA THR A 98 -23.40 6.97 -0.64
C THR A 98 -22.73 8.22 -0.08
N TRP A 99 -21.82 8.82 -0.83
CA TRP A 99 -21.07 10.00 -0.41
C TRP A 99 -20.81 10.96 -1.55
N GLU A 100 -20.65 12.21 -1.20
CA GLU A 100 -20.20 13.24 -2.14
C GLU A 100 -18.69 13.23 -2.28
N GLN A 101 -18.18 13.74 -3.41
CA GLN A 101 -16.75 13.73 -3.76
C GLN A 101 -15.83 14.27 -2.66
N ASP A 102 -16.30 15.31 -1.94
CA ASP A 102 -15.52 15.98 -0.90
C ASP A 102 -15.91 15.59 0.54
N GLU A 103 -16.77 14.60 0.68
CA GLU A 103 -17.22 14.12 1.98
C GLU A 103 -16.19 13.19 2.63
N PRO A 104 -15.77 13.44 3.89
CA PRO A 104 -14.86 12.55 4.59
C PRO A 104 -15.62 11.36 5.19
N ILE A 105 -15.37 10.18 4.66
CA ILE A 105 -16.01 8.93 5.11
C ILE A 105 -15.11 8.07 5.97
N LEU A 106 -15.69 7.16 6.75
CA LEU A 106 -14.94 6.14 7.48
C LEU A 106 -14.34 5.12 6.51
N VAL A 107 -13.04 4.86 6.64
CA VAL A 107 -12.33 3.89 5.82
C VAL A 107 -11.49 2.98 6.69
N ARG A 108 -11.60 1.68 6.46
CA ARG A 108 -10.67 0.66 6.95
C ARG A 108 -9.99 -0.01 5.77
N VAL A 109 -8.66 0.01 5.73
CA VAL A 109 -7.89 -0.85 4.85
C VAL A 109 -7.35 -2.01 5.68
N HIS A 110 -7.88 -3.19 5.43
CA HIS A 110 -7.61 -4.42 6.15
C HIS A 110 -6.87 -5.39 5.24
N SER A 111 -5.72 -5.87 5.67
CA SER A 111 -5.03 -6.98 4.98
C SER A 111 -5.52 -8.30 5.56
N SER A 112 -5.82 -9.25 4.69
CA SER A 112 -6.33 -10.57 5.08
C SER A 112 -5.48 -11.24 6.16
N CYS A 113 -6.13 -11.91 7.07
CA CYS A 113 -5.53 -12.67 8.14
C CYS A 113 -6.38 -13.89 8.42
N ALA A 114 -6.17 -14.98 7.68
CA ALA A 114 -6.99 -16.18 7.80
C ALA A 114 -7.10 -16.68 9.24
N THR A 115 -6.01 -16.62 9.99
CA THR A 115 -6.00 -17.05 11.40
C THR A 115 -6.86 -16.17 12.29
N GLY A 116 -6.85 -14.86 12.11
CA GLY A 116 -7.62 -13.91 12.92
C GLY A 116 -9.04 -13.70 12.41
N ASP A 117 -9.20 -13.55 11.10
CA ASP A 117 -10.48 -13.16 10.49
C ASP A 117 -11.45 -14.35 10.38
N ILE A 118 -10.92 -15.57 10.12
CA ILE A 118 -11.75 -16.78 9.92
C ILE A 118 -11.78 -17.64 11.19
N PHE A 119 -10.60 -17.93 11.77
CA PHE A 119 -10.49 -18.86 12.87
C PHE A 119 -10.53 -18.22 14.26
N GLY A 120 -10.63 -16.88 14.35
CA GLY A 120 -10.69 -16.17 15.62
C GLY A 120 -9.47 -16.35 16.52
N SER A 121 -8.28 -16.52 15.92
CA SER A 121 -7.03 -16.72 16.65
C SER A 121 -6.74 -15.56 17.59
N LYS A 122 -6.36 -15.89 18.83
CA LYS A 122 -5.96 -14.89 19.84
C LYS A 122 -4.48 -14.44 19.71
N ARG A 123 -3.76 -14.94 18.71
CA ARG A 123 -2.40 -14.48 18.40
C ARG A 123 -2.36 -13.07 17.76
N CYS A 124 -3.49 -12.58 17.26
CA CYS A 124 -3.63 -11.24 16.71
C CYS A 124 -5.03 -10.69 17.00
N ASP A 125 -5.19 -9.38 16.78
CA ASP A 125 -6.45 -8.65 16.93
C ASP A 125 -7.13 -8.34 15.56
N CYS A 126 -6.74 -9.06 14.49
CA CYS A 126 -7.18 -8.76 13.11
C CYS A 126 -8.70 -8.88 12.98
N GLY A 127 -9.29 -10.03 13.34
CA GLY A 127 -10.73 -10.24 13.26
C GLY A 127 -11.52 -9.21 14.08
N GLU A 128 -11.06 -8.93 15.32
CA GLU A 128 -11.70 -7.92 16.16
C GLU A 128 -11.65 -6.50 15.52
N GLN A 129 -10.54 -6.15 14.88
CA GLN A 129 -10.41 -4.89 14.16
C GLN A 129 -11.33 -4.81 12.93
N LEU A 130 -11.48 -5.91 12.20
CA LEU A 130 -12.36 -6.01 11.04
C LEU A 130 -13.83 -5.81 11.47
N HIS A 131 -14.29 -6.61 12.42
CA HIS A 131 -15.67 -6.57 12.92
C HIS A 131 -16.02 -5.19 13.49
N LYS A 132 -15.14 -4.63 14.32
CA LYS A 132 -15.34 -3.29 14.89
C LYS A 132 -15.39 -2.19 13.82
N ALA A 133 -14.58 -2.31 12.76
CA ALA A 133 -14.64 -1.35 11.65
C ALA A 133 -15.98 -1.45 10.92
N MET A 134 -16.50 -2.65 10.67
CA MET A 134 -17.82 -2.87 10.07
C MET A 134 -18.93 -2.31 10.95
N GLU A 135 -18.93 -2.56 12.26
CA GLU A 135 -19.90 -2.00 13.20
C GLU A 135 -19.89 -0.46 13.23
N MET A 136 -18.69 0.15 13.22
CA MET A 136 -18.54 1.61 13.20
C MET A 136 -19.12 2.20 11.90
N ILE A 137 -18.87 1.56 10.76
CA ILE A 137 -19.43 1.98 9.47
C ILE A 137 -20.95 1.81 9.47
N ASN A 138 -21.44 0.68 10.00
CA ASN A 138 -22.87 0.42 10.12
C ASN A 138 -23.58 1.48 10.95
N LYS A 139 -23.03 1.87 12.10
CA LYS A 139 -23.52 2.94 12.96
C LYS A 139 -23.48 4.32 12.30
N ALA A 140 -22.42 4.59 11.52
CA ALA A 140 -22.26 5.86 10.80
C ALA A 140 -23.17 5.95 9.56
N GLY A 141 -23.73 4.83 9.10
CA GLY A 141 -24.57 4.75 7.90
C GLY A 141 -23.80 4.85 6.58
N LYS A 142 -22.51 5.20 6.62
CA LYS A 142 -21.63 5.28 5.42
C LYS A 142 -20.16 5.04 5.74
N GLY A 143 -19.48 4.39 4.80
CA GLY A 143 -18.05 4.09 4.88
C GLY A 143 -17.65 2.86 4.06
N VAL A 144 -16.35 2.56 4.06
CA VAL A 144 -15.75 1.49 3.26
C VAL A 144 -14.77 0.67 4.10
N VAL A 145 -14.85 -0.66 3.98
CA VAL A 145 -13.78 -1.59 4.33
C VAL A 145 -13.16 -2.11 3.05
N VAL A 146 -11.90 -1.80 2.79
CA VAL A 146 -11.12 -2.43 1.72
C VAL A 146 -10.38 -3.62 2.31
N TYR A 147 -10.76 -4.83 1.91
CA TYR A 147 -10.15 -6.08 2.34
C TYR A 147 -9.16 -6.55 1.28
N LEU A 148 -7.87 -6.43 1.59
CA LEU A 148 -6.77 -6.76 0.69
C LEU A 148 -6.29 -8.20 0.92
N ASN A 149 -6.23 -8.98 -0.14
CA ASN A 149 -5.67 -10.32 -0.12
C ASN A 149 -4.14 -10.27 -0.05
N GLN A 150 -3.61 -9.94 1.14
CA GLN A 150 -2.19 -9.75 1.43
C GLN A 150 -1.85 -10.37 2.80
N GLU A 151 -2.03 -11.68 2.90
CA GLU A 151 -1.83 -12.47 4.11
C GLU A 151 -0.41 -12.29 4.67
N GLY A 152 -0.29 -12.28 6.00
CA GLY A 152 1.00 -12.24 6.67
C GLY A 152 1.81 -10.96 6.39
N ARG A 153 1.19 -9.82 6.11
CA ARG A 153 1.84 -8.57 5.65
C ARG A 153 2.49 -8.70 4.26
N GLY A 154 1.91 -9.54 3.40
CA GLY A 154 2.39 -9.76 2.04
C GLY A 154 3.23 -11.02 1.85
N ILE A 155 3.72 -11.65 2.92
CA ILE A 155 4.58 -12.85 2.83
C ILE A 155 3.79 -14.15 2.62
N GLY A 156 2.47 -14.11 2.73
CA GLY A 156 1.61 -15.27 2.57
C GLY A 156 1.44 -16.12 3.84
N LEU A 157 0.49 -17.07 3.78
CA LEU A 157 0.14 -17.88 4.94
C LEU A 157 1.26 -18.85 5.36
N MET A 158 1.94 -19.46 4.41
CA MET A 158 3.00 -20.44 4.71
C MET A 158 4.15 -19.78 5.48
N GLU A 159 4.66 -18.66 4.99
CA GLU A 159 5.74 -17.95 5.66
C GLU A 159 5.30 -17.36 7.01
N LYS A 160 4.05 -16.91 7.09
CA LYS A 160 3.46 -16.51 8.38
C LYS A 160 3.44 -17.62 9.41
N MET A 161 3.18 -18.89 9.02
CA MET A 161 3.23 -20.03 9.95
C MET A 161 4.66 -20.29 10.42
N LYS A 162 5.65 -20.17 9.54
CA LYS A 162 7.07 -20.25 9.95
C LYS A 162 7.43 -19.13 10.92
N ALA A 163 6.98 -17.88 10.64
CA ALA A 163 7.17 -16.75 11.56
C ALA A 163 6.50 -17.01 12.92
N TYR A 164 5.32 -17.64 12.96
CA TYR A 164 4.67 -18.02 14.21
C TYR A 164 5.48 -19.05 15.00
N LYS A 165 6.15 -19.99 14.32
CA LYS A 165 7.04 -20.94 14.98
C LYS A 165 8.23 -20.24 15.62
N LEU A 166 8.88 -19.32 14.89
CA LEU A 166 9.98 -18.53 15.43
C LEU A 166 9.55 -17.63 16.62
N GLN A 167 8.30 -17.15 16.61
CA GLN A 167 7.75 -16.41 17.75
C GLN A 167 7.50 -17.27 18.98
N GLU A 168 7.17 -18.55 18.81
CA GLU A 168 7.11 -19.52 19.92
C GLU A 168 8.47 -19.72 20.57
N ASP A 169 9.54 -19.58 19.78
CA ASP A 169 10.92 -19.67 20.23
C ASP A 169 11.45 -18.31 20.78
N GLY A 170 10.59 -17.29 20.90
CA GLY A 170 10.87 -16.00 21.59
C GLY A 170 11.19 -14.81 20.71
N LEU A 171 11.18 -14.94 19.38
CA LEU A 171 11.37 -13.82 18.46
C LEU A 171 10.13 -12.89 18.41
N ASP A 172 10.34 -11.62 18.14
CA ASP A 172 9.22 -10.74 17.83
C ASP A 172 8.75 -10.91 16.37
N THR A 173 7.61 -10.30 16.00
CA THR A 173 7.03 -10.43 14.65
C THR A 173 7.94 -9.85 13.55
N VAL A 174 8.70 -8.81 13.84
CA VAL A 174 9.58 -8.16 12.86
C VAL A 174 10.84 -9.00 12.67
N ASP A 175 11.46 -9.41 13.78
CA ASP A 175 12.66 -10.23 13.78
C ASP A 175 12.41 -11.60 13.16
N ALA A 176 11.23 -12.22 13.41
CA ALA A 176 10.84 -13.46 12.77
C ALA A 176 10.75 -13.32 11.24
N ASN A 177 10.18 -12.23 10.74
CA ASN A 177 10.12 -11.99 9.29
C ASN A 177 11.51 -11.77 8.68
N ILE A 178 12.37 -10.99 9.35
CA ILE A 178 13.74 -10.74 8.90
C ILE A 178 14.56 -12.03 8.87
N CYS A 179 14.45 -12.88 9.89
CA CYS A 179 15.09 -14.19 9.92
C CYS A 179 14.68 -15.11 8.76
N LEU A 180 13.47 -14.95 8.26
CA LEU A 180 12.96 -15.68 7.09
C LEU A 180 13.36 -15.02 5.75
N GLY A 181 14.12 -13.92 5.77
CA GLY A 181 14.55 -13.19 4.57
C GLY A 181 13.52 -12.21 4.01
N HIS A 182 12.46 -11.92 4.75
CA HIS A 182 11.40 -10.99 4.36
C HIS A 182 11.61 -9.58 4.91
N LEU A 183 10.99 -8.61 4.29
CA LEU A 183 10.89 -7.26 4.85
C LEU A 183 9.93 -7.23 6.05
N ALA A 184 10.05 -6.22 6.87
CA ALA A 184 9.14 -5.99 8.00
C ALA A 184 7.67 -5.81 7.57
N ASP A 185 7.44 -5.30 6.38
CA ASP A 185 6.13 -5.07 5.77
C ASP A 185 6.26 -5.06 4.24
N GLU A 186 5.73 -6.07 3.56
CA GLU A 186 5.75 -6.24 2.09
C GLU A 186 4.41 -5.89 1.44
N ARG A 187 3.48 -5.28 2.19
CA ARG A 187 2.16 -4.94 1.65
C ARG A 187 2.22 -3.83 0.61
N ASP A 188 1.49 -4.05 -0.48
CA ASP A 188 1.19 -3.02 -1.47
C ASP A 188 -0.06 -2.22 -1.04
N TYR A 189 0.17 -1.01 -0.55
CA TYR A 189 -0.93 -0.10 -0.18
C TYR A 189 -1.49 0.66 -1.39
N GLY A 190 -0.80 0.65 -2.53
CA GLY A 190 -1.22 1.32 -3.75
C GLY A 190 -2.52 0.76 -4.29
N VAL A 191 -2.68 -0.56 -4.22
CA VAL A 191 -3.92 -1.24 -4.62
C VAL A 191 -5.12 -0.77 -3.79
N GLY A 192 -4.96 -0.69 -2.46
CA GLY A 192 -6.03 -0.21 -1.59
C GLY A 192 -6.44 1.23 -1.88
N ALA A 193 -5.47 2.09 -2.20
CA ALA A 193 -5.76 3.46 -2.59
C ALA A 193 -6.46 3.53 -3.95
N GLN A 194 -6.08 2.70 -4.90
CA GLN A 194 -6.74 2.65 -6.20
C GLN A 194 -8.20 2.19 -6.07
N ILE A 195 -8.47 1.15 -5.28
CA ILE A 195 -9.85 0.69 -5.01
C ILE A 195 -10.69 1.82 -4.39
N LEU A 196 -10.15 2.55 -3.42
CA LEU A 196 -10.86 3.68 -2.82
C LEU A 196 -11.15 4.79 -3.83
N ARG A 197 -10.24 5.03 -4.76
CA ARG A 197 -10.43 6.00 -5.83
C ARG A 197 -11.52 5.56 -6.81
N GLU A 198 -11.56 4.29 -7.21
CA GLU A 198 -12.63 3.76 -8.08
C GLU A 198 -14.00 3.90 -7.40
N LEU A 199 -14.07 3.75 -6.07
CA LEU A 199 -15.27 3.98 -5.29
C LEU A 199 -15.60 5.49 -5.06
N GLY A 200 -14.84 6.41 -5.67
CA GLY A 200 -15.05 7.86 -5.53
C GLY A 200 -14.70 8.44 -4.16
N VAL A 201 -13.88 7.75 -3.36
CA VAL A 201 -13.43 8.25 -2.06
C VAL A 201 -12.25 9.20 -2.26
N HIS A 202 -12.41 10.49 -1.94
CA HIS A 202 -11.35 11.51 -2.05
C HIS A 202 -10.87 12.01 -0.68
N LYS A 203 -11.73 11.96 0.32
CA LYS A 203 -11.40 12.33 1.71
C LYS A 203 -11.75 11.16 2.63
N MET A 204 -10.86 10.81 3.54
CA MET A 204 -11.11 9.68 4.43
C MET A 204 -10.79 9.97 5.89
N ARG A 205 -11.55 9.32 6.75
CA ARG A 205 -11.32 9.17 8.19
C ARG A 205 -10.81 7.75 8.42
N LEU A 206 -9.48 7.56 8.37
CA LEU A 206 -8.87 6.24 8.40
C LEU A 206 -8.94 5.60 9.78
N MET A 207 -9.49 4.39 9.84
CA MET A 207 -9.52 3.54 11.04
C MET A 207 -8.27 2.65 11.06
N THR A 208 -7.33 2.91 11.97
CA THR A 208 -6.08 2.16 12.07
C THR A 208 -5.49 2.22 13.47
N ASN A 209 -4.83 1.13 13.89
CA ASN A 209 -4.01 1.07 15.10
C ASN A 209 -2.52 1.33 14.80
N ASN A 210 -2.14 1.46 13.53
CA ASN A 210 -0.76 1.68 13.13
C ASN A 210 -0.49 3.18 12.92
N PRO A 211 0.30 3.84 13.80
CA PRO A 211 0.61 5.26 13.65
C PRO A 211 1.48 5.59 12.42
N VAL A 212 2.15 4.58 11.84
CA VAL A 212 3.08 4.76 10.71
C VAL A 212 2.37 4.78 9.34
N LYS A 213 1.09 4.43 9.27
CA LYS A 213 0.30 4.52 8.01
C LYS A 213 0.16 5.96 7.47
N ARG A 214 1.13 6.83 7.77
CA ARG A 214 1.28 8.18 7.17
C ARG A 214 1.68 8.16 5.70
N GLY A 215 2.11 7.02 5.15
CA GLY A 215 2.49 6.84 3.73
C GLY A 215 1.36 7.12 2.73
N TRP A 216 0.11 7.10 3.16
CA TRP A 216 -1.05 7.48 2.36
C TRP A 216 -1.05 8.95 1.90
N ARG A 217 -0.20 9.82 2.49
CA ARG A 217 0.00 11.20 2.03
C ARG A 217 0.65 11.30 0.65
N LEU A 218 1.31 10.25 0.18
CA LEU A 218 1.95 10.24 -1.14
C LEU A 218 0.96 10.22 -2.31
N MET A 219 -0.32 9.90 -2.04
CA MET A 219 -1.38 9.80 -3.04
C MET A 219 -2.37 10.97 -3.02
N ASP A 220 -1.98 12.14 -2.49
CA ASP A 220 -2.83 13.34 -2.43
C ASP A 220 -4.14 13.17 -1.64
N TRP A 221 -4.21 12.15 -0.76
CA TRP A 221 -5.36 11.89 0.09
C TRP A 221 -5.43 12.88 1.25
N ARG A 222 -6.53 13.61 1.36
CA ARG A 222 -6.79 14.46 2.53
C ARG A 222 -7.21 13.61 3.72
N LEU A 223 -6.22 13.16 4.51
CA LEU A 223 -6.47 12.44 5.76
C LEU A 223 -6.97 13.41 6.83
N GLN A 224 -8.27 13.38 7.15
CA GLN A 224 -8.84 14.33 8.12
C GLN A 224 -8.73 13.88 9.58
N ARG A 225 -8.78 12.57 9.87
CA ARG A 225 -8.71 12.07 11.25
C ARG A 225 -8.31 10.58 11.30
N LEU A 226 -7.43 10.25 12.25
CA LEU A 226 -7.08 8.87 12.57
C LEU A 226 -8.01 8.37 13.68
N PHE A 227 -8.71 7.24 13.45
CA PHE A 227 -9.48 6.55 14.48
C PHE A 227 -8.69 5.33 14.95
N LEU A 228 -8.43 5.26 16.27
CA LEU A 228 -7.83 4.10 16.88
C LEU A 228 -8.91 3.04 17.17
N LEU A 229 -8.71 1.84 16.65
CA LEU A 229 -9.55 0.68 16.92
C LEU A 229 -9.12 -0.05 18.21
N LYS A 230 -8.68 0.69 19.22
CA LYS A 230 -8.21 0.10 20.48
C LYS A 230 -9.35 -0.59 21.23
N GLN A 231 -9.13 -1.87 21.54
CA GLN A 231 -9.83 -2.56 22.64
C GLN A 231 -8.99 -2.45 23.92
N PRO A 232 -9.61 -2.44 25.11
CA PRO A 232 -8.87 -2.63 26.35
C PRO A 232 -8.21 -4.01 26.30
N ARG A 233 -6.91 -4.07 26.56
CA ARG A 233 -6.13 -5.30 26.52
C ARG A 233 -6.62 -6.29 27.57
N ILE A 234 -6.96 -7.52 27.16
CA ILE A 234 -7.00 -8.66 28.05
C ILE A 234 -5.55 -9.00 28.41
N SER A 235 -5.26 -9.15 29.70
CA SER A 235 -3.94 -9.14 30.32
C SER A 235 -3.00 -10.33 30.01
N THR A 236 -3.26 -11.12 29.00
CA THR A 236 -2.47 -12.31 28.67
C THR A 236 -1.55 -12.17 27.45
N MET A 237 -1.47 -10.98 26.84
CA MET A 237 -0.55 -10.70 25.71
C MET A 237 0.55 -9.67 26.09
N ASN A 238 1.29 -9.94 27.15
CA ASN A 238 2.12 -8.92 27.79
C ASN A 238 3.57 -8.80 27.27
N VAL A 239 3.95 -9.36 26.12
CA VAL A 239 5.38 -9.35 25.75
C VAL A 239 5.71 -8.55 24.49
N THR A 240 4.84 -8.36 23.51
CA THR A 240 5.28 -7.90 22.18
C THR A 240 4.91 -6.48 21.78
N CYS A 241 4.16 -5.73 22.58
CA CYS A 241 3.64 -4.42 22.12
C CYS A 241 4.25 -3.19 22.80
N VAL A 242 5.05 -3.34 23.86
CA VAL A 242 5.59 -2.20 24.65
C VAL A 242 6.98 -1.75 24.19
N GLN A 243 7.79 -2.62 23.59
CA GLN A 243 9.15 -2.26 23.15
C GLN A 243 9.24 -1.48 21.84
N ARG A 244 8.12 -1.23 21.15
CA ARG A 244 8.12 -0.58 19.82
C ARG A 244 8.31 0.93 19.80
N ARG A 245 8.55 1.61 20.92
CA ARG A 245 8.73 3.08 20.91
C ARG A 245 10.09 3.55 20.39
N ASN A 246 11.14 2.74 20.44
CA ASN A 246 12.51 3.18 20.18
C ASN A 246 13.20 2.53 18.97
N ALA A 247 12.57 1.61 18.24
CA ALA A 247 13.23 0.87 17.16
C ALA A 247 12.94 1.41 15.74
N TRP A 248 12.12 2.46 15.59
CA TRP A 248 11.87 3.09 14.29
C TRP A 248 12.73 4.34 14.13
N GLY A 249 14.05 4.13 14.09
CA GLY A 249 14.91 5.01 13.31
C GLY A 249 14.36 5.00 11.89
N ILE A 250 14.16 6.19 11.33
CA ILE A 250 13.72 6.41 9.95
C ILE A 250 14.80 5.81 9.04
N HIS A 251 14.73 4.52 8.78
CA HIS A 251 15.41 3.95 7.64
C HIS A 251 14.55 4.27 6.43
N TYR A 252 14.87 5.41 5.81
CA TYR A 252 14.62 5.57 4.39
C TYR A 252 15.35 4.40 3.72
N ILE A 253 14.60 3.37 3.31
CA ILE A 253 15.10 2.46 2.31
C ILE A 253 15.21 3.31 1.05
N LEU A 254 16.40 3.83 0.83
CA LEU A 254 16.88 4.23 -0.48
C LEU A 254 16.87 2.95 -1.31
N ILE A 255 15.74 2.63 -1.93
CA ILE A 255 15.76 1.80 -3.11
C ILE A 255 16.61 2.61 -4.08
N SER A 256 17.81 2.13 -4.28
CA SER A 256 18.86 2.60 -5.16
C SER A 256 18.45 3.74 -6.09
N ASN A 257 19.15 4.86 -5.98
CA ASN A 257 19.12 5.99 -6.89
C ASN A 257 19.37 5.54 -8.34
N LEU A 258 18.35 5.02 -9.00
CA LEU A 258 18.30 4.90 -10.44
C LEU A 258 17.59 6.16 -10.95
N LEU A 259 18.34 7.22 -11.09
CA LEU A 259 17.95 8.38 -11.88
C LEU A 259 18.24 8.03 -13.34
N PHE A 260 17.22 7.90 -14.14
CA PHE A 260 17.36 7.74 -15.58
C PHE A 260 17.27 9.09 -16.26
N CYS A 261 18.27 9.44 -17.01
CA CYS A 261 18.23 10.56 -17.94
C CYS A 261 17.83 10.02 -19.31
N PHE A 262 16.66 10.42 -19.82
CA PHE A 262 16.17 9.95 -21.12
C PHE A 262 16.44 11.01 -22.20
N LEU A 263 17.22 10.65 -23.21
CA LEU A 263 17.26 11.36 -24.48
C LEU A 263 16.10 10.87 -25.36
N ILE A 264 15.00 11.59 -25.37
CA ILE A 264 13.94 11.38 -26.37
C ILE A 264 14.31 12.17 -27.60
N SER A 265 14.92 11.53 -28.58
CA SER A 265 15.11 12.11 -29.90
C SER A 265 13.77 12.13 -30.65
N LYS A 266 13.27 13.34 -30.92
CA LYS A 266 12.09 13.58 -31.76
C LYS A 266 12.43 13.51 -33.26
N LYS A 267 13.17 12.53 -33.73
CA LYS A 267 13.37 12.32 -35.17
C LYS A 267 13.51 10.85 -35.47
N ILE A 268 12.41 10.19 -35.75
CA ILE A 268 12.33 9.20 -36.83
C ILE A 268 10.97 9.40 -37.44
N ALA A 269 10.98 10.04 -38.62
CA ALA A 269 9.88 10.14 -39.54
C ALA A 269 9.66 8.77 -40.19
#